data_e5fb9ff87f55d4225344d739602b5015
#
_entry.id   e5fb9ff87f55d4225344d739602b5015
#
_cell.length_a   1.000
_cell.length_b   1.000
_cell.length_c   1.000
_cell.angle_alpha   90.00
_cell.angle_beta   90.00
_cell.angle_gamma   90.00
#
_symmetry.space_group_name_H-M   'P 1'
#
loop_
_entity.id
_entity.type
_entity.pdbx_description
1 polymer ?
#
loop_
_entity_poly.entity_id
_entity_poly.type
_entity_poly.pdbx_seq_one_letter_code
_entity_poly.pdbx_strand_id
1 'polypeptide(L)'
;MRSDPAAWPKDAADKSIDLRCAIPHWDWEFRHFPHPQTQALARLLAAHGVGLIAGHHAHVVQPVQWVGKTLVAYGLGDFLGTALARQPWPGRIGGIFVVDVSADLGKRGTIAGYRMYPFMRLGAGGHERLVPVEALSGPMKGKVEARLRAIFGD
;
A
#
# COMPACT_ATOMS: atom_id res chain seq x y z
N MET A 1 -13.18 -5.62 -13.35
CA MET A 1 -14.21 -6.26 -12.52
C MET A 1 -14.75 -5.20 -11.56
N ARG A 2 -15.97 -4.72 -11.71
CA ARG A 2 -16.58 -3.78 -10.75
C ARG A 2 -17.17 -4.62 -9.63
N SER A 3 -16.50 -4.69 -8.48
CA SER A 3 -17.12 -5.22 -7.28
C SER A 3 -18.20 -4.23 -6.83
N ASP A 4 -19.45 -4.68 -6.82
CA ASP A 4 -20.55 -3.89 -6.29
C ASP A 4 -20.35 -3.69 -4.78
N PRO A 5 -20.14 -2.46 -4.29
CA PRO A 5 -19.98 -2.20 -2.86
C PRO A 5 -21.21 -2.61 -2.04
N ALA A 6 -22.40 -2.72 -2.66
CA ALA A 6 -23.61 -3.19 -2.01
C ALA A 6 -23.60 -4.69 -1.70
N ALA A 7 -22.70 -5.46 -2.34
CA ALA A 7 -22.51 -6.89 -2.09
C ALA A 7 -21.59 -7.18 -0.89
N TRP A 8 -21.00 -6.17 -0.26
CA TRP A 8 -20.18 -6.35 0.93
C TRP A 8 -21.09 -6.67 2.13
N PRO A 9 -20.69 -7.62 3.00
CA PRO A 9 -21.49 -7.98 4.15
C PRO A 9 -21.80 -6.73 4.97
N LYS A 10 -23.09 -6.41 5.12
CA LYS A 10 -23.55 -5.29 5.95
C LYS A 10 -23.30 -5.52 7.44
N ASP A 11 -22.79 -6.68 7.80
CA ASP A 11 -22.49 -7.09 9.17
C ASP A 11 -21.16 -6.49 9.65
N ALA A 12 -21.12 -5.13 9.63
CA ALA A 12 -20.07 -4.37 10.34
C ALA A 12 -20.11 -4.63 11.87
N ALA A 13 -21.04 -5.46 12.34
CA ALA A 13 -21.32 -5.70 13.75
C ALA A 13 -20.91 -7.09 14.24
N ASP A 14 -20.12 -7.86 13.49
CA ASP A 14 -19.54 -9.08 14.03
C ASP A 14 -18.51 -8.73 15.10
N LYS A 15 -18.96 -8.81 16.36
CA LYS A 15 -18.15 -8.51 17.56
C LYS A 15 -17.02 -9.51 17.77
N SER A 16 -16.97 -10.59 17.00
CA SER A 16 -15.88 -11.58 17.04
C SER A 16 -14.64 -11.13 16.24
N ILE A 17 -14.77 -10.11 15.39
CA ILE A 17 -13.69 -9.59 14.53
C ILE A 17 -13.10 -8.33 15.17
N ASP A 18 -11.83 -8.40 15.53
CA ASP A 18 -11.10 -7.26 16.12
C ASP A 18 -10.68 -6.24 15.06
N LEU A 19 -10.23 -6.67 13.88
CA LEU A 19 -9.81 -5.82 12.78
C LEU A 19 -10.27 -6.40 11.44
N ARG A 20 -11.01 -5.60 10.67
CA ARG A 20 -11.38 -5.94 9.30
C ARG A 20 -10.36 -5.34 8.34
N CYS A 21 -9.76 -6.19 7.51
CA CYS A 21 -8.79 -5.80 6.49
C CYS A 21 -9.38 -5.97 5.09
N ALA A 22 -9.06 -5.05 4.18
CA ALA A 22 -9.35 -5.16 2.77
C ALA A 22 -8.05 -5.11 1.95
N ILE A 23 -7.95 -5.97 0.93
CA ILE A 23 -6.81 -6.03 0.02
C ILE A 23 -7.34 -5.85 -1.41
N PRO A 24 -7.73 -4.64 -1.80
CA PRO A 24 -8.33 -4.40 -3.09
C PRO A 24 -7.29 -4.38 -4.21
N HIS A 25 -7.68 -4.94 -5.35
CA HIS A 25 -6.99 -4.81 -6.62
C HIS A 25 -7.63 -3.63 -7.37
N TRP A 26 -7.04 -2.45 -7.28
CA TRP A 26 -7.67 -1.20 -7.68
C TRP A 26 -6.70 -0.20 -8.32
N ASP A 27 -7.23 0.97 -8.70
CA ASP A 27 -6.50 2.05 -9.33
C ASP A 27 -6.00 1.71 -10.76
N TRP A 28 -5.09 2.50 -11.27
CA TRP A 28 -4.54 2.44 -12.61
C TRP A 28 -3.05 2.19 -12.53
N GLU A 29 -2.54 1.36 -13.42
CA GLU A 29 -1.13 1.02 -13.47
C GLU A 29 -0.25 2.27 -13.60
N PHE A 30 0.87 2.25 -12.90
CA PHE A 30 1.95 3.25 -12.92
C PHE A 30 1.56 4.68 -12.48
N ARG A 31 0.43 4.84 -11.80
CA ARG A 31 0.05 6.09 -11.15
C ARG A 31 0.58 6.13 -9.73
N HIS A 32 1.39 7.17 -9.42
CA HIS A 32 1.98 7.35 -8.09
C HIS A 32 1.03 7.98 -7.05
N PHE A 33 -0.10 8.52 -7.50
CA PHE A 33 -1.13 9.08 -6.63
C PHE A 33 -2.47 8.47 -6.98
N PRO A 34 -3.25 8.07 -5.96
CA PRO A 34 -4.50 7.38 -6.17
C PRO A 34 -5.51 8.24 -6.90
N HIS A 35 -6.24 7.63 -7.83
CA HIS A 35 -7.31 8.29 -8.56
C HIS A 35 -8.44 8.71 -7.60
N PRO A 36 -9.18 9.83 -7.85
CA PRO A 36 -10.30 10.24 -7.01
C PRO A 36 -11.36 9.16 -6.76
N GLN A 37 -11.61 8.28 -7.74
CA GLN A 37 -12.50 7.12 -7.57
C GLN A 37 -11.96 6.10 -6.58
N THR A 38 -10.65 5.83 -6.61
CA THR A 38 -9.97 4.94 -5.64
C THR A 38 -10.05 5.52 -4.23
N GLN A 39 -9.84 6.83 -4.09
CA GLN A 39 -10.00 7.51 -2.81
C GLN A 39 -11.46 7.48 -2.31
N ALA A 40 -12.44 7.62 -3.22
CA ALA A 40 -13.85 7.50 -2.87
C ALA A 40 -14.20 6.08 -2.38
N LEU A 41 -13.65 5.05 -3.03
CA LEU A 41 -13.83 3.66 -2.61
C LEU A 41 -13.17 3.41 -1.25
N ALA A 42 -11.98 3.96 -0.98
CA ALA A 42 -11.35 3.87 0.34
C ALA A 42 -12.22 4.48 1.44
N ARG A 43 -12.82 5.65 1.18
CA ARG A 43 -13.79 6.28 2.11
C ARG A 43 -15.03 5.41 2.32
N LEU A 44 -15.53 4.79 1.27
CA LEU A 44 -16.68 3.89 1.37
C LEU A 44 -16.35 2.66 2.23
N LEU A 45 -15.19 2.01 2.00
CA LEU A 45 -14.74 0.89 2.80
C LEU A 45 -14.56 1.27 4.28
N ALA A 46 -13.98 2.45 4.54
CA ALA A 46 -13.85 2.99 5.88
C ALA A 46 -15.21 3.19 6.56
N ALA A 47 -16.20 3.74 5.86
CA ALA A 47 -17.56 3.90 6.35
C ALA A 47 -18.25 2.56 6.66
N HIS A 48 -17.82 1.46 6.03
CA HIS A 48 -18.28 0.09 6.30
C HIS A 48 -17.44 -0.65 7.34
N GLY A 49 -16.63 0.06 8.13
CA GLY A 49 -15.90 -0.51 9.27
C GLY A 49 -14.64 -1.28 8.91
N VAL A 50 -14.10 -1.10 7.70
CA VAL A 50 -12.75 -1.60 7.37
C VAL A 50 -11.74 -0.74 8.13
N GLY A 51 -10.86 -1.36 8.92
CA GLY A 51 -9.83 -0.66 9.70
C GLY A 51 -8.49 -0.57 9.01
N LEU A 52 -8.19 -1.49 8.08
CA LEU A 52 -6.95 -1.53 7.32
C LEU A 52 -7.22 -1.80 5.84
N ILE A 53 -6.63 -1.00 4.96
CA ILE A 53 -6.69 -1.21 3.51
C ILE A 53 -5.25 -1.28 2.98
N ALA A 54 -4.90 -2.38 2.31
CA ALA A 54 -3.63 -2.57 1.62
C ALA A 54 -3.91 -2.79 0.14
N GLY A 55 -3.87 -1.71 -0.65
CA GLY A 55 -4.16 -1.72 -2.08
C GLY A 55 -2.99 -2.21 -2.92
N HIS A 56 -3.32 -2.78 -4.07
CA HIS A 56 -2.35 -3.21 -5.06
C HIS A 56 -2.91 -3.03 -6.49
N HIS A 57 -2.20 -3.46 -7.50
CA HIS A 57 -2.45 -3.29 -8.93
C HIS A 57 -1.70 -2.11 -9.58
N ALA A 58 -1.51 -1.01 -8.90
CA ALA A 58 -0.85 0.16 -9.50
C ALA A 58 0.62 -0.10 -9.92
N HIS A 59 1.24 -1.20 -9.48
CA HIS A 59 2.64 -1.58 -9.75
C HIS A 59 3.67 -0.52 -9.32
N VAL A 60 3.27 0.43 -8.50
CA VAL A 60 4.10 1.47 -7.90
C VAL A 60 3.67 1.70 -6.46
N VAL A 61 4.58 2.20 -5.63
CA VAL A 61 4.19 2.67 -4.30
C VAL A 61 3.35 3.94 -4.42
N GLN A 62 2.32 4.01 -3.60
CA GLN A 62 1.41 5.14 -3.49
C GLN A 62 1.32 5.60 -2.04
N PRO A 63 0.76 6.80 -1.75
CA PRO A 63 0.65 7.33 -0.39
C PRO A 63 -0.02 6.38 0.59
N VAL A 64 0.38 6.53 1.85
CA VAL A 64 -0.31 5.97 3.01
C VAL A 64 -1.00 7.11 3.74
N GLN A 65 -2.28 6.95 4.09
CA GLN A 65 -3.02 7.98 4.81
C GLN A 65 -4.07 7.39 5.74
N TRP A 66 -4.46 8.17 6.74
CA TRP A 66 -5.62 7.88 7.56
C TRP A 66 -6.89 8.45 6.92
N VAL A 67 -7.90 7.60 6.79
CA VAL A 67 -9.27 7.97 6.40
C VAL A 67 -10.17 7.73 7.62
N GLY A 68 -10.38 8.75 8.43
CA GLY A 68 -10.98 8.58 9.74
C GLY A 68 -10.09 7.66 10.63
N LYS A 69 -10.62 6.50 11.02
CA LYS A 69 -9.89 5.49 11.81
C LYS A 69 -9.26 4.38 10.94
N THR A 70 -9.42 4.44 9.63
CA THR A 70 -8.92 3.44 8.70
C THR A 70 -7.55 3.85 8.19
N LEU A 71 -6.57 2.98 8.32
CA LEU A 71 -5.26 3.15 7.70
C LEU A 71 -5.32 2.61 6.27
N VAL A 72 -4.93 3.43 5.29
CA VAL A 72 -4.99 3.10 3.86
C VAL A 72 -3.61 3.24 3.26
N ALA A 73 -3.01 2.12 2.84
CA ALA A 73 -1.90 2.08 1.89
C ALA A 73 -2.49 1.86 0.50
N TYR A 74 -2.46 2.87 -0.36
CA TYR A 74 -3.12 2.79 -1.66
C TYR A 74 -2.45 1.84 -2.63
N GLY A 75 -1.11 1.74 -2.60
CA GLY A 75 -0.32 0.83 -3.42
C GLY A 75 1.03 0.53 -2.80
N LEU A 76 1.43 -0.72 -2.81
CA LEU A 76 2.69 -1.20 -2.22
C LEU A 76 3.79 -1.45 -3.27
N GLY A 77 3.48 -1.26 -4.56
CA GLY A 77 4.37 -1.66 -5.65
C GLY A 77 4.49 -3.18 -5.79
N ASP A 78 5.47 -3.62 -6.58
CA ASP A 78 5.70 -5.04 -6.82
C ASP A 78 6.80 -5.58 -5.91
N PHE A 79 6.48 -6.64 -5.17
CA PHE A 79 7.48 -7.36 -4.38
C PHE A 79 8.29 -8.31 -5.27
N LEU A 80 7.59 -9.15 -6.03
CA LEU A 80 8.15 -10.01 -7.07
C LEU A 80 7.35 -9.78 -8.36
N GLY A 81 8.02 -9.75 -9.46
CA GLY A 81 7.37 -9.60 -10.76
C GLY A 81 8.41 -9.64 -11.85
N THR A 82 8.03 -10.06 -13.03
CA THR A 82 8.86 -9.87 -14.20
C THR A 82 8.98 -8.37 -14.44
N ALA A 83 10.06 -7.75 -13.91
CA ALA A 83 10.39 -6.40 -14.33
C ALA A 83 10.61 -6.45 -15.83
N LEU A 84 9.65 -5.96 -16.57
CA LEU A 84 9.84 -5.76 -18.00
C LEU A 84 11.12 -4.92 -18.15
N ALA A 85 12.06 -5.36 -19.00
CA ALA A 85 13.32 -4.64 -19.24
C ALA A 85 13.08 -3.16 -19.62
N ARG A 86 11.87 -2.85 -20.06
CA ARG A 86 11.38 -1.52 -20.43
C ARG A 86 10.63 -0.78 -19.31
N GLN A 87 10.42 -1.41 -18.15
CA GLN A 87 9.71 -0.74 -17.05
C GLN A 87 10.55 0.41 -16.50
N PRO A 88 10.03 1.63 -16.45
CA PRO A 88 10.74 2.77 -15.86
C PRO A 88 11.12 2.47 -14.41
N TRP A 89 12.27 3.00 -13.96
CA TRP A 89 12.78 2.72 -12.62
C TRP A 89 11.79 3.00 -11.48
N PRO A 90 10.85 3.95 -11.54
CA PRO A 90 9.86 4.13 -10.47
C PRO A 90 8.96 2.92 -10.26
N GLY A 91 8.66 2.14 -11.30
CA GLY A 91 7.92 0.88 -11.19
C GLY A 91 8.74 -0.27 -10.59
N ARG A 92 10.03 -0.04 -10.28
CA ARG A 92 10.89 -1.00 -9.58
C ARG A 92 10.94 -0.76 -8.07
N ILE A 93 10.25 0.28 -7.58
CA ILE A 93 10.14 0.57 -6.15
C ILE A 93 8.93 -0.17 -5.61
N GLY A 94 9.16 -0.96 -4.58
CA GLY A 94 8.13 -1.59 -3.77
C GLY A 94 8.32 -1.26 -2.30
N GLY A 95 7.36 -1.65 -1.46
CA GLY A 95 7.43 -1.44 -0.02
C GLY A 95 6.87 -2.62 0.76
N ILE A 96 7.54 -2.95 1.87
CA ILE A 96 6.99 -3.83 2.89
C ILE A 96 6.26 -2.94 3.90
N PHE A 97 4.96 -3.15 4.03
CA PHE A 97 4.10 -2.39 4.92
C PHE A 97 3.86 -3.18 6.20
N VAL A 98 4.37 -2.69 7.31
CA VAL A 98 4.23 -3.29 8.63
C VAL A 98 3.24 -2.46 9.44
N VAL A 99 2.27 -3.13 10.06
CA VAL A 99 1.22 -2.48 10.86
C VAL A 99 1.22 -3.09 12.25
N ASP A 100 1.30 -2.24 13.27
CA ASP A 100 1.21 -2.64 14.66
C ASP A 100 -0.26 -2.60 15.09
N VAL A 101 -0.80 -3.74 15.49
CA VAL A 101 -2.19 -3.88 15.93
C VAL A 101 -2.21 -4.16 17.44
N SER A 102 -3.02 -3.39 18.18
CA SER A 102 -3.13 -3.56 19.63
C SER A 102 -3.87 -4.85 19.98
N ALA A 103 -3.30 -5.60 20.93
CA ALA A 103 -3.93 -6.76 21.58
C ALA A 103 -4.57 -6.41 22.93
N ASP A 104 -4.45 -5.18 23.41
CA ASP A 104 -4.99 -4.74 24.70
C ASP A 104 -6.52 -4.84 24.72
N LEU A 105 -7.10 -5.34 25.78
CA LEU A 105 -8.54 -5.61 25.92
C LEU A 105 -9.42 -4.40 25.56
N GLY A 106 -9.01 -3.18 25.91
CA GLY A 106 -9.77 -1.94 25.64
C GLY A 106 -9.52 -1.31 24.27
N LYS A 107 -8.50 -1.80 23.52
CA LYS A 107 -8.04 -1.22 22.24
C LYS A 107 -7.81 -2.30 21.18
N ARG A 108 -8.26 -3.52 21.46
CA ARG A 108 -8.03 -4.68 20.61
C ARG A 108 -8.45 -4.41 19.18
N GLY A 109 -7.60 -4.78 18.23
CA GLY A 109 -7.82 -4.54 16.81
C GLY A 109 -7.59 -3.10 16.33
N THR A 110 -7.24 -2.15 17.23
CA THR A 110 -6.88 -0.81 16.78
C THR A 110 -5.44 -0.77 16.25
N ILE A 111 -5.21 0.03 15.23
CA ILE A 111 -3.88 0.23 14.67
C ILE A 111 -3.12 1.22 15.57
N ALA A 112 -2.03 0.74 16.18
CA ALA A 112 -1.17 1.53 17.06
C ALA A 112 -0.09 2.30 16.30
N GLY A 113 0.31 1.81 15.11
CA GLY A 113 1.30 2.45 14.28
C GLY A 113 1.54 1.67 12.99
N TYR A 114 2.34 2.24 12.12
CA TYR A 114 2.78 1.55 10.91
C TYR A 114 4.19 1.99 10.51
N ARG A 115 4.85 1.17 9.70
CA ARG A 115 6.14 1.44 9.06
C ARG A 115 6.11 0.98 7.63
N MET A 116 6.73 1.76 6.75
CA MET A 116 6.96 1.39 5.36
C MET A 116 8.47 1.18 5.17
N TYR A 117 8.86 0.00 4.70
CA TYR A 117 10.23 -0.33 4.35
C TYR A 117 10.37 -0.38 2.83
N PRO A 118 10.75 0.74 2.20
CA PRO A 118 10.88 0.79 0.75
C PRO A 118 12.13 0.05 0.28
N PHE A 119 12.01 -0.60 -0.85
CA PHE A 119 13.11 -1.28 -1.52
C PHE A 119 13.04 -1.01 -3.03
N MET A 120 14.16 -1.23 -3.70
CA MET A 120 14.24 -1.21 -5.15
C MET A 120 14.60 -2.61 -5.67
N ARG A 121 13.89 -3.05 -6.70
CA ARG A 121 14.23 -4.26 -7.45
C ARG A 121 15.38 -3.96 -8.41
N LEU A 122 16.49 -4.64 -8.23
CA LEU A 122 17.68 -4.53 -9.08
C LEU A 122 18.00 -5.87 -9.72
N GLY A 123 18.46 -5.84 -10.97
CA GLY A 123 18.84 -7.05 -11.71
C GLY A 123 18.23 -7.09 -13.09
N ALA A 124 18.54 -8.15 -13.83
CA ALA A 124 18.03 -8.42 -15.16
C ALA A 124 18.08 -9.96 -15.40
N GLY A 125 17.32 -10.43 -16.39
CA GLY A 125 17.43 -11.82 -16.85
C GLY A 125 17.02 -12.89 -15.84
N GLY A 126 15.99 -12.60 -15.01
CA GLY A 126 15.46 -13.57 -14.05
C GLY A 126 16.21 -13.63 -12.72
N HIS A 127 17.25 -12.81 -12.53
CA HIS A 127 18.01 -12.69 -11.29
C HIS A 127 17.77 -11.31 -10.66
N GLU A 128 16.60 -11.11 -10.08
CA GLU A 128 16.27 -9.87 -9.36
C GLU A 128 16.58 -10.04 -7.86
N ARG A 129 17.05 -8.96 -7.24
CA ARG A 129 17.23 -8.84 -5.80
C ARG A 129 16.52 -7.61 -5.29
N LEU A 130 15.98 -7.69 -4.10
CA LEU A 130 15.41 -6.57 -3.37
C LEU A 130 16.54 -5.87 -2.61
N VAL A 131 16.73 -4.60 -2.86
CA VAL A 131 17.73 -3.77 -2.18
C VAL A 131 17.00 -2.71 -1.38
N PRO A 132 17.12 -2.69 -0.04
CA PRO A 132 16.55 -1.61 0.76
C PRO A 132 17.04 -0.25 0.27
N VAL A 133 16.17 0.76 0.30
CA VAL A 133 16.52 2.08 -0.26
C VAL A 133 17.71 2.71 0.44
N GLU A 134 17.83 2.53 1.75
CA GLU A 134 18.99 2.98 2.51
C GLU A 134 20.32 2.37 2.07
N ALA A 135 20.29 1.16 1.52
CA ALA A 135 21.46 0.44 1.01
C ALA A 135 21.80 0.77 -0.45
N LEU A 136 20.97 1.57 -1.12
CA LEU A 136 21.28 2.08 -2.45
C LEU A 136 22.48 3.03 -2.41
N SER A 137 23.18 3.16 -3.53
CA SER A 137 24.31 4.08 -3.69
C SER A 137 24.24 4.85 -5.01
N GLY A 138 25.09 5.85 -5.14
CA GLY A 138 25.21 6.66 -6.36
C GLY A 138 23.97 7.51 -6.69
N PRO A 139 23.87 8.02 -7.92
CA PRO A 139 22.79 8.94 -8.31
C PRO A 139 21.38 8.36 -8.20
N MET A 140 21.24 7.02 -8.26
CA MET A 140 19.93 6.37 -8.16
C MET A 140 19.34 6.52 -6.75
N LYS A 141 20.15 6.46 -5.70
CA LYS A 141 19.70 6.67 -4.32
C LYS A 141 18.95 7.99 -4.18
N GLY A 142 19.57 9.10 -4.57
CA GLY A 142 18.95 10.43 -4.46
C GLY A 142 17.65 10.56 -5.26
N LYS A 143 17.57 9.93 -6.45
CA LYS A 143 16.33 9.91 -7.24
C LYS A 143 15.21 9.14 -6.54
N VAL A 144 15.52 7.99 -5.96
CA VAL A 144 14.54 7.16 -5.25
C VAL A 144 14.07 7.87 -3.98
N GLU A 145 14.99 8.40 -3.17
CA GLU A 145 14.65 9.14 -1.95
C GLU A 145 13.78 10.38 -2.26
N ALA A 146 14.12 11.15 -3.30
CA ALA A 146 13.31 12.30 -3.72
C ALA A 146 11.89 11.86 -4.14
N ARG A 147 11.77 10.73 -4.83
CA ARG A 147 10.47 10.17 -5.21
C ARG A 147 9.66 9.73 -3.99
N LEU A 148 10.29 9.06 -3.03
CA LEU A 148 9.61 8.61 -1.82
C LEU A 148 9.16 9.78 -0.95
N ARG A 149 9.98 10.83 -0.81
CA ARG A 149 9.55 12.08 -0.16
C ARG A 149 8.34 12.71 -0.84
N ALA A 150 8.30 12.73 -2.17
CA ALA A 150 7.13 13.25 -2.90
C ALA A 150 5.85 12.44 -2.67
N ILE A 151 5.97 11.14 -2.35
CA ILE A 151 4.82 10.23 -2.15
C ILE A 151 4.39 10.19 -0.69
N PHE A 152 5.33 10.10 0.25
CA PHE A 152 5.05 9.87 1.67
C PHE A 152 5.19 11.12 2.54
N GLY A 153 5.79 12.19 2.04
CA GLY A 153 6.22 13.35 2.81
C GLY A 153 7.60 13.16 3.43
N ASP A 154 8.03 14.14 4.19
CA ASP A 154 9.28 14.12 4.97
C ASP A 154 9.10 13.35 6.27
#